data_1b3ed59d673376f67c251cc084fe061d
#
_entry.id   1b3ed59d673376f67c251cc084fe061d
#
_cell.length_a   1.000
_cell.length_b   1.000
_cell.length_c   1.000
_cell.angle_alpha   90.00
_cell.angle_beta   90.00
_cell.angle_gamma   90.00
#
_symmetry.space_group_name_H-M   'P 1'
#
loop_
_entity.id
_entity.type
_entity.pdbx_description
1 polymer ?
#
loop_
_entity_poly.entity_id
_entity_poly.type
_entity_poly.pdbx_seq_one_letter_code
_entity_poly.pdbx_strand_id
1 'polypeptide(L)'
;MGVIDIVWLGLTVLVVAAGLINLFVMGRRISQKIVKNAKFRYNQELAKRFVSDFKLPISVVYPEYVFMHQLELYEDEYDSETWWNALWDMIDNAYEGNPDLFLKEYYDVRDKIITDTMENPAYKEFTQMDMKQFAFERPKVSKNNVYNGENIGKNFLSVDLSKANFQALKYVNPDIVLGAEIYKDFIAKFTSLDYVAMSKYSRQVIFGKLNVDRQITVEKYLINKIFKLLEIDLKLGYERYDGIKLVSMSNDELIFEVKEDVIFCSRDKVVDIMKDIERQVKEKLGLDVHTEYYTLKGWQLTSPSNKQICQTFFEKIDLIDSSTKLVCVPLPFHNIIYKLHHKMELVHDDMFFIYEKMLCRFTDRFELKELKKGEKNDKEEK
;
A
#
# COMPACT_ATOMS: atom_id res chain seq x y z
N MET A 1 -17.56 7.15 -51.73
CA MET A 1 -16.74 8.04 -50.85
C MET A 1 -15.43 8.26 -51.57
N GLY A 2 -15.17 9.48 -52.02
CA GLY A 2 -13.95 9.80 -52.71
C GLY A 2 -12.77 9.98 -51.74
N VAL A 3 -11.53 9.90 -52.24
CA VAL A 3 -10.30 10.12 -51.44
C VAL A 3 -10.33 11.44 -50.66
N ILE A 4 -11.01 12.45 -51.22
CA ILE A 4 -11.22 13.77 -50.59
C ILE A 4 -12.06 13.67 -49.30
N ASP A 5 -13.09 12.84 -49.30
CA ASP A 5 -13.96 12.66 -48.10
C ASP A 5 -13.21 12.01 -46.93
N ILE A 6 -12.29 11.11 -47.23
CA ILE A 6 -11.47 10.40 -46.21
C ILE A 6 -10.44 11.37 -45.60
N VAL A 7 -9.84 12.26 -46.42
CA VAL A 7 -8.89 13.26 -45.95
C VAL A 7 -9.58 14.30 -45.06
N TRP A 8 -10.79 14.75 -45.42
CA TRP A 8 -11.58 15.67 -44.58
C TRP A 8 -12.04 15.04 -43.27
N LEU A 9 -12.43 13.76 -43.29
CA LEU A 9 -12.80 13.04 -42.09
C LEU A 9 -11.60 12.89 -41.15
N GLY A 10 -10.42 12.55 -41.68
CA GLY A 10 -9.17 12.47 -40.92
C GLY A 10 -8.74 13.80 -40.29
N LEU A 11 -8.86 14.91 -41.03
CA LEU A 11 -8.56 16.25 -40.50
C LEU A 11 -9.53 16.67 -39.40
N THR A 12 -10.84 16.36 -39.55
CA THR A 12 -11.85 16.67 -38.55
C THR A 12 -11.60 15.90 -37.25
N VAL A 13 -11.26 14.60 -37.32
CA VAL A 13 -10.93 13.79 -36.14
C VAL A 13 -9.67 14.31 -35.43
N LEU A 14 -8.63 14.74 -36.19
CA LEU A 14 -7.40 15.33 -35.63
C LEU A 14 -7.69 16.65 -34.90
N VAL A 15 -8.53 17.51 -35.47
CA VAL A 15 -8.89 18.79 -34.84
C VAL A 15 -9.72 18.60 -33.60
N VAL A 16 -10.65 17.64 -33.59
CA VAL A 16 -11.46 17.29 -32.40
C VAL A 16 -10.57 16.68 -31.31
N ALA A 17 -9.65 15.77 -31.65
CA ALA A 17 -8.72 15.18 -30.70
C ALA A 17 -7.78 16.23 -30.09
N ALA A 18 -7.24 17.17 -30.92
CA ALA A 18 -6.42 18.27 -30.42
C ALA A 18 -7.22 19.24 -29.53
N GLY A 19 -8.49 19.47 -29.84
CA GLY A 19 -9.42 20.26 -29.01
C GLY A 19 -9.68 19.62 -27.64
N LEU A 20 -9.91 18.31 -27.62
CA LEU A 20 -10.12 17.56 -26.38
C LEU A 20 -8.86 17.51 -25.49
N ILE A 21 -7.68 17.34 -26.10
CA ILE A 21 -6.38 17.39 -25.38
C ILE A 21 -6.16 18.79 -24.81
N ASN A 22 -6.44 19.86 -25.57
CA ASN A 22 -6.33 21.23 -25.07
C ASN A 22 -7.32 21.53 -23.95
N LEU A 23 -8.56 21.03 -24.02
CA LEU A 23 -9.56 21.15 -22.94
C LEU A 23 -9.12 20.41 -21.69
N PHE A 24 -8.54 19.23 -21.83
CA PHE A 24 -8.01 18.44 -20.72
C PHE A 24 -6.80 19.14 -20.06
N VAL A 25 -5.86 19.65 -20.86
CA VAL A 25 -4.69 20.42 -20.37
C VAL A 25 -5.14 21.75 -19.75
N MET A 26 -6.14 22.41 -20.33
CA MET A 26 -6.71 23.65 -19.78
C MET A 26 -7.48 23.37 -18.48
N GLY A 27 -8.27 22.28 -18.42
CA GLY A 27 -8.93 21.81 -17.19
C GLY A 27 -7.92 21.53 -16.07
N ARG A 28 -6.81 20.85 -16.39
CA ARG A 28 -5.71 20.60 -15.45
C ARG A 28 -5.02 21.89 -14.99
N ARG A 29 -4.77 22.83 -15.90
CA ARG A 29 -4.19 24.15 -15.57
C ARG A 29 -5.15 25.04 -14.77
N ILE A 30 -6.45 24.97 -15.02
CA ILE A 30 -7.47 25.70 -14.26
C ILE A 30 -7.60 25.07 -12.85
N SER A 31 -7.62 23.75 -12.73
CA SER A 31 -7.55 23.06 -11.44
C SER A 31 -6.29 23.45 -10.64
N GLN A 32 -5.12 23.42 -11.27
CA GLN A 32 -3.87 23.84 -10.63
C GLN A 32 -3.86 25.33 -10.24
N LYS A 33 -4.56 26.21 -10.99
CA LYS A 33 -4.66 27.64 -10.68
C LYS A 33 -5.67 27.91 -9.56
N ILE A 34 -6.76 27.14 -9.49
CA ILE A 34 -7.76 27.21 -8.40
C ILE A 34 -7.12 26.72 -7.10
N VAL A 35 -6.35 25.63 -7.15
CA VAL A 35 -5.59 25.10 -6.01
C VAL A 35 -4.52 26.09 -5.52
N LYS A 36 -3.81 26.79 -6.40
CA LYS A 36 -2.82 27.81 -6.00
C LYS A 36 -3.42 29.05 -5.30
N ASN A 37 -4.71 29.30 -5.43
CA ASN A 37 -5.41 30.41 -4.76
C ASN A 37 -6.21 29.96 -3.52
N ALA A 38 -6.30 28.66 -3.23
CA ALA A 38 -6.82 28.15 -1.99
C ALA A 38 -5.85 28.55 -0.86
N LYS A 39 -6.35 29.27 0.13
CA LYS A 39 -5.58 29.61 1.33
C LYS A 39 -5.16 28.30 1.97
N PHE A 40 -3.88 27.95 1.88
CA PHE A 40 -3.37 26.72 2.45
C PHE A 40 -3.74 26.67 3.93
N ARG A 41 -4.42 25.60 4.32
CA ARG A 41 -4.87 25.38 5.68
C ARG A 41 -3.99 24.33 6.31
N TYR A 42 -3.53 24.60 7.51
CA TYR A 42 -2.65 23.72 8.24
C TYR A 42 -3.06 23.61 9.71
N ASN A 43 -3.05 22.38 10.21
CA ASN A 43 -3.09 22.06 11.62
C ASN A 43 -2.15 20.89 11.85
N GLN A 44 -1.22 21.02 12.79
CA GLN A 44 -0.15 20.03 12.99
C GLN A 44 -0.66 18.66 13.42
N GLU A 45 -1.66 18.59 14.30
CA GLU A 45 -2.21 17.31 14.76
C GLU A 45 -3.01 16.62 13.65
N LEU A 46 -3.76 17.41 12.87
CA LEU A 46 -4.44 16.91 11.68
C LEU A 46 -3.43 16.38 10.64
N ALA A 47 -2.32 17.09 10.42
CA ALA A 47 -1.26 16.64 9.49
C ALA A 47 -0.64 15.31 9.94
N LYS A 48 -0.31 15.17 11.24
CA LYS A 48 0.17 13.89 11.81
C LYS A 48 -0.84 12.77 11.60
N ARG A 49 -2.12 13.07 11.82
CA ARG A 49 -3.19 12.10 11.66
C ARG A 49 -3.31 11.67 10.20
N PHE A 50 -3.41 12.63 9.29
CA PHE A 50 -3.51 12.42 7.85
C PHE A 50 -2.38 11.53 7.31
N VAL A 51 -1.12 11.89 7.58
CA VAL A 51 0.05 11.10 7.17
C VAL A 51 -0.03 9.66 7.67
N SER A 52 -0.45 9.47 8.94
CA SER A 52 -0.58 8.13 9.52
C SER A 52 -1.73 7.34 8.91
N ASP A 53 -2.87 7.98 8.65
CA ASP A 53 -4.09 7.34 8.13
C ASP A 53 -3.88 6.79 6.72
N PHE A 54 -3.22 7.55 5.86
CA PHE A 54 -2.94 7.15 4.48
C PHE A 54 -1.58 6.47 4.30
N LYS A 55 -0.78 6.32 5.40
CA LYS A 55 0.58 5.74 5.35
C LYS A 55 1.49 6.45 4.34
N LEU A 56 1.34 7.77 4.26
CA LEU A 56 2.18 8.56 3.37
C LEU A 56 3.65 8.51 3.82
N PRO A 57 4.61 8.50 2.90
CA PRO A 57 6.03 8.49 3.22
C PRO A 57 6.56 9.87 3.65
N ILE A 58 5.72 10.67 4.29
CA ILE A 58 6.04 12.01 4.79
C ILE A 58 6.67 11.89 6.17
N SER A 59 7.94 12.29 6.27
CA SER A 59 8.72 12.19 7.51
C SER A 59 8.55 13.38 8.44
N VAL A 60 8.21 14.55 7.90
CA VAL A 60 8.17 15.81 8.63
C VAL A 60 6.84 16.51 8.43
N VAL A 61 6.08 16.66 9.51
CA VAL A 61 4.79 17.39 9.50
C VAL A 61 4.88 18.79 10.09
N TYR A 62 6.04 19.20 10.61
CA TYR A 62 6.33 20.53 11.12
C TYR A 62 7.82 20.85 10.92
N PRO A 63 8.17 22.04 10.43
CA PRO A 63 7.32 23.19 10.15
C PRO A 63 6.42 23.02 8.92
N GLU A 64 5.34 23.82 8.86
CA GLU A 64 4.30 23.75 7.82
C GLU A 64 4.86 23.71 6.40
N TYR A 65 5.81 24.60 6.07
CA TYR A 65 6.36 24.68 4.71
C TYR A 65 7.05 23.39 4.26
N VAL A 66 7.68 22.64 5.18
CA VAL A 66 8.29 21.34 4.89
C VAL A 66 7.21 20.29 4.61
N PHE A 67 6.15 20.29 5.41
CA PHE A 67 5.01 19.39 5.19
C PHE A 67 4.35 19.65 3.84
N MET A 68 4.12 20.91 3.50
CA MET A 68 3.53 21.30 2.22
C MET A 68 4.39 20.88 1.03
N HIS A 69 5.71 21.10 1.13
CA HIS A 69 6.66 20.62 0.14
C HIS A 69 6.60 19.10 -0.05
N GLN A 70 6.46 18.34 1.03
CA GLN A 70 6.36 16.89 0.94
C GLN A 70 4.99 16.42 0.39
N LEU A 71 3.89 17.12 0.66
CA LEU A 71 2.62 16.85 0.00
C LEU A 71 2.71 17.02 -1.51
N GLU A 72 3.30 18.13 -1.98
CA GLU A 72 3.52 18.38 -3.40
C GLU A 72 4.44 17.32 -4.02
N LEU A 73 5.51 16.93 -3.32
CA LEU A 73 6.47 15.91 -3.77
C LEU A 73 5.80 14.55 -4.05
N TYR A 74 4.83 14.17 -3.24
CA TYR A 74 4.17 12.87 -3.32
C TYR A 74 2.81 12.90 -4.02
N GLU A 75 2.42 14.01 -4.63
CA GLU A 75 1.12 14.15 -5.28
C GLU A 75 0.93 13.15 -6.43
N ASP A 76 1.93 12.99 -7.30
CA ASP A 76 1.82 12.14 -8.49
C ASP A 76 1.65 10.64 -8.15
N GLU A 77 2.17 10.18 -7.00
CA GLU A 77 2.13 8.76 -6.62
C GLU A 77 1.05 8.45 -5.57
N TYR A 78 0.73 9.42 -4.71
CA TYR A 78 -0.15 9.20 -3.55
C TYR A 78 -1.37 10.10 -3.52
N ASP A 79 -1.57 10.99 -4.49
CA ASP A 79 -2.62 12.03 -4.48
C ASP A 79 -2.64 12.82 -3.15
N SER A 80 -1.46 13.05 -2.57
CA SER A 80 -1.31 13.50 -1.19
C SER A 80 -1.87 14.91 -0.94
N GLU A 81 -1.62 15.85 -1.86
CA GLU A 81 -2.18 17.21 -1.80
C GLU A 81 -3.68 17.20 -2.09
N THR A 82 -4.10 16.41 -3.08
CA THR A 82 -5.51 16.22 -3.44
C THR A 82 -6.30 15.70 -2.24
N TRP A 83 -5.81 14.65 -1.55
CA TRP A 83 -6.49 14.11 -0.35
C TRP A 83 -6.44 15.06 0.85
N TRP A 84 -5.35 15.82 1.01
CA TRP A 84 -5.26 16.83 2.06
C TRP A 84 -6.29 17.94 1.89
N ASN A 85 -6.45 18.44 0.66
CA ASN A 85 -7.45 19.44 0.33
C ASN A 85 -8.87 18.90 0.50
N ALA A 86 -9.14 17.67 0.06
CA ALA A 86 -10.45 17.02 0.26
C ALA A 86 -10.79 16.85 1.75
N LEU A 87 -9.80 16.54 2.60
CA LEU A 87 -9.99 16.49 4.05
C LEU A 87 -10.40 17.86 4.62
N TRP A 88 -9.74 18.94 4.19
CA TRP A 88 -10.10 20.27 4.63
C TRP A 88 -11.47 20.73 4.12
N ASP A 89 -11.83 20.40 2.88
CA ASP A 89 -13.16 20.69 2.36
C ASP A 89 -14.25 19.95 3.15
N MET A 90 -14.00 18.73 3.58
CA MET A 90 -14.89 18.00 4.47
C MET A 90 -14.99 18.68 5.85
N ILE A 91 -13.86 19.13 6.42
CA ILE A 91 -13.83 19.84 7.72
C ILE A 91 -14.61 21.15 7.64
N ASP A 92 -14.48 21.88 6.56
CA ASP A 92 -15.23 23.12 6.37
C ASP A 92 -16.74 22.88 6.31
N ASN A 93 -17.14 21.87 5.54
CA ASN A 93 -18.54 21.60 5.30
C ASN A 93 -19.25 20.96 6.49
N ALA A 94 -18.58 20.06 7.23
CA ALA A 94 -19.18 19.28 8.30
C ALA A 94 -18.82 19.76 9.72
N TYR A 95 -17.72 20.51 9.88
CA TYR A 95 -17.17 20.90 11.19
C TYR A 95 -16.88 22.41 11.29
N GLU A 96 -17.51 23.23 10.44
CA GLU A 96 -17.36 24.70 10.45
C GLU A 96 -15.90 25.17 10.36
N GLY A 97 -15.06 24.41 9.64
CA GLY A 97 -13.62 24.68 9.51
C GLY A 97 -12.79 24.38 10.77
N ASN A 98 -13.35 23.68 11.75
CA ASN A 98 -12.66 23.35 12.99
C ASN A 98 -12.09 21.91 12.98
N PRO A 99 -10.76 21.73 12.80
CA PRO A 99 -10.13 20.43 12.77
C PRO A 99 -10.18 19.68 14.11
N ASP A 100 -10.29 20.39 15.24
CA ASP A 100 -10.35 19.75 16.56
C ASP A 100 -11.69 19.05 16.78
N LEU A 101 -12.79 19.58 16.23
CA LEU A 101 -14.09 18.90 16.24
C LEU A 101 -14.06 17.63 15.42
N PHE A 102 -13.46 17.67 14.22
CA PHE A 102 -13.26 16.49 13.39
C PHE A 102 -12.40 15.44 14.10
N LEU A 103 -11.25 15.84 14.66
CA LEU A 103 -10.36 14.92 15.37
C LEU A 103 -11.05 14.29 16.58
N LYS A 104 -11.85 15.05 17.30
CA LYS A 104 -12.63 14.52 18.43
C LYS A 104 -13.61 13.45 17.95
N GLU A 105 -14.42 13.73 16.95
CA GLU A 105 -15.36 12.73 16.40
C GLU A 105 -14.65 11.49 15.88
N TYR A 106 -13.55 11.68 15.15
CA TYR A 106 -12.73 10.57 14.65
C TYR A 106 -12.27 9.64 15.78
N TYR A 107 -11.79 10.20 16.89
CA TYR A 107 -11.34 9.40 18.04
C TYR A 107 -12.51 8.78 18.80
N ASP A 108 -13.59 9.52 19.00
CA ASP A 108 -14.79 9.02 19.69
C ASP A 108 -15.41 7.83 18.93
N VAL A 109 -15.51 7.92 17.60
CA VAL A 109 -15.98 6.82 16.74
C VAL A 109 -15.07 5.61 16.84
N ARG A 110 -13.76 5.79 16.71
CA ARG A 110 -12.79 4.70 16.82
C ARG A 110 -12.90 3.99 18.17
N ASP A 111 -12.94 4.74 19.27
CA ASP A 111 -12.97 4.18 20.63
C ASP A 111 -14.33 3.50 20.89
N LYS A 112 -15.42 4.02 20.33
CA LYS A 112 -16.73 3.38 20.35
C LYS A 112 -16.72 2.03 19.64
N ILE A 113 -16.13 1.95 18.44
CA ILE A 113 -16.00 0.68 17.69
C ILE A 113 -15.26 -0.36 18.53
N ILE A 114 -14.16 0.02 19.17
CA ILE A 114 -13.37 -0.87 20.03
C ILE A 114 -14.22 -1.36 21.19
N THR A 115 -14.88 -0.46 21.91
CA THR A 115 -15.68 -0.78 23.09
C THR A 115 -16.85 -1.68 22.74
N ASP A 116 -17.65 -1.31 21.73
CA ASP A 116 -18.83 -2.08 21.32
C ASP A 116 -18.43 -3.49 20.82
N THR A 117 -17.27 -3.59 20.12
CA THR A 117 -16.77 -4.91 19.70
C THR A 117 -16.32 -5.75 20.91
N MET A 118 -15.63 -5.16 21.89
CA MET A 118 -15.22 -5.88 23.11
C MET A 118 -16.42 -6.35 23.95
N GLU A 119 -17.52 -5.62 23.92
CA GLU A 119 -18.75 -5.96 24.64
C GLU A 119 -19.60 -6.98 23.89
N ASN A 120 -19.37 -7.17 22.59
CA ASN A 120 -20.11 -8.10 21.76
C ASN A 120 -19.98 -9.54 22.30
N PRO A 121 -21.10 -10.28 22.52
CA PRO A 121 -21.07 -11.65 23.03
C PRO A 121 -20.22 -12.60 22.18
N ALA A 122 -20.33 -12.52 20.85
CA ALA A 122 -19.54 -13.36 19.93
C ALA A 122 -18.04 -13.07 20.05
N TYR A 123 -17.64 -11.80 20.30
CA TYR A 123 -16.25 -11.48 20.56
C TYR A 123 -15.77 -12.01 21.91
N LYS A 124 -16.61 -11.96 22.96
CA LYS A 124 -16.27 -12.55 24.27
C LYS A 124 -16.06 -14.07 24.16
N GLU A 125 -16.88 -14.76 23.38
CA GLU A 125 -16.68 -16.18 23.07
C GLU A 125 -15.35 -16.42 22.35
N PHE A 126 -15.00 -15.60 21.35
CA PHE A 126 -13.71 -15.67 20.67
C PHE A 126 -12.53 -15.51 21.62
N THR A 127 -12.63 -14.63 22.63
CA THR A 127 -11.54 -14.43 23.59
C THR A 127 -11.30 -15.63 24.50
N GLN A 128 -12.28 -16.53 24.67
CA GLN A 128 -12.22 -17.72 25.49
C GLN A 128 -12.01 -19.02 24.69
N MET A 129 -12.14 -18.94 23.37
CA MET A 129 -12.07 -20.09 22.46
C MET A 129 -10.72 -20.81 22.53
N ASP A 130 -10.70 -22.13 22.41
CA ASP A 130 -9.44 -22.89 22.29
C ASP A 130 -8.80 -22.65 20.92
N MET A 131 -7.66 -21.97 20.91
CA MET A 131 -6.95 -21.64 19.68
C MET A 131 -6.28 -22.85 19.01
N LYS A 132 -6.20 -24.01 19.66
CA LYS A 132 -5.66 -25.24 19.07
C LYS A 132 -6.44 -25.70 17.83
N GLN A 133 -7.72 -25.34 17.71
CA GLN A 133 -8.51 -25.62 16.51
C GLN A 133 -7.97 -24.94 15.24
N PHE A 134 -7.17 -23.88 15.38
CA PHE A 134 -6.47 -23.19 14.29
C PHE A 134 -5.03 -23.65 14.10
N ALA A 135 -4.63 -24.77 14.75
CA ALA A 135 -3.31 -25.33 14.58
C ALA A 135 -3.16 -25.96 13.18
N PHE A 136 -2.00 -25.76 12.56
CA PHE A 136 -1.65 -26.33 11.27
C PHE A 136 -0.15 -26.59 11.18
N GLU A 137 0.23 -27.50 10.30
CA GLU A 137 1.63 -27.71 9.93
C GLU A 137 2.04 -26.66 8.91
N ARG A 138 3.02 -25.82 9.31
CA ARG A 138 3.50 -24.73 8.47
C ARG A 138 4.52 -25.23 7.44
N PRO A 139 4.43 -24.81 6.17
CA PRO A 139 5.50 -25.05 5.19
C PRO A 139 6.83 -24.48 5.71
N LYS A 140 7.92 -25.22 5.42
CA LYS A 140 9.28 -24.78 5.76
C LYS A 140 9.76 -23.75 4.73
N VAL A 141 9.42 -22.50 4.92
CA VAL A 141 9.86 -21.37 4.09
C VAL A 141 10.37 -20.23 4.97
N SER A 142 11.24 -19.39 4.44
CA SER A 142 11.69 -18.19 5.13
C SER A 142 10.53 -17.22 5.32
N LYS A 143 10.47 -16.55 6.47
CA LYS A 143 9.40 -15.60 6.78
C LYS A 143 9.48 -14.28 6.02
N ASN A 144 10.67 -13.83 5.62
CA ASN A 144 10.91 -12.43 5.24
C ASN A 144 11.99 -12.24 4.18
N ASN A 145 12.26 -13.22 3.34
CA ASN A 145 13.53 -13.19 2.59
C ASN A 145 13.38 -12.85 1.11
N VAL A 146 12.33 -12.13 0.73
CA VAL A 146 12.17 -11.73 -0.67
C VAL A 146 13.05 -10.52 -0.99
N TYR A 147 13.13 -9.54 -0.09
CA TYR A 147 13.86 -8.30 -0.31
C TYR A 147 15.35 -8.46 0.04
N ASN A 148 16.08 -9.17 -0.81
CA ASN A 148 17.53 -9.37 -0.68
C ASN A 148 18.22 -9.39 -2.06
N GLY A 149 19.55 -9.26 -2.07
CA GLY A 149 20.35 -9.18 -3.29
C GLY A 149 20.26 -10.41 -4.21
N GLU A 150 19.97 -11.60 -3.66
CA GLU A 150 19.85 -12.85 -4.44
C GLU A 150 18.56 -12.90 -5.27
N ASN A 151 17.57 -12.07 -4.90
CA ASN A 151 16.27 -12.03 -5.54
C ASN A 151 16.14 -10.89 -6.57
N ILE A 152 17.18 -10.11 -6.78
CA ILE A 152 17.21 -9.09 -7.84
C ILE A 152 17.04 -9.74 -9.20
N GLY A 153 16.11 -9.21 -10.00
CA GLY A 153 15.79 -9.69 -11.35
C GLY A 153 14.94 -10.95 -11.39
N LYS A 154 14.47 -11.46 -10.24
CA LYS A 154 13.49 -12.55 -10.21
C LYS A 154 12.07 -12.00 -10.20
N ASN A 155 11.13 -12.83 -10.68
CA ASN A 155 9.72 -12.50 -10.71
C ASN A 155 8.98 -13.20 -9.57
N PHE A 156 8.02 -12.48 -9.00
CA PHE A 156 7.24 -12.92 -7.85
C PHE A 156 5.75 -12.68 -8.07
N LEU A 157 4.97 -13.67 -7.65
CA LEU A 157 3.52 -13.54 -7.48
C LEU A 157 3.23 -13.51 -5.98
N SER A 158 2.66 -12.41 -5.48
CA SER A 158 2.17 -12.35 -4.11
C SER A 158 0.65 -12.52 -4.06
N VAL A 159 0.17 -13.10 -2.96
CA VAL A 159 -1.24 -13.26 -2.62
C VAL A 159 -1.42 -12.76 -1.20
N ASP A 160 -1.99 -11.56 -1.05
CA ASP A 160 -2.19 -10.85 0.22
C ASP A 160 -3.64 -10.98 0.70
N LEU A 161 -3.84 -11.34 1.96
CA LEU A 161 -5.17 -11.43 2.57
C LEU A 161 -5.70 -10.02 2.86
N SER A 162 -6.62 -9.54 2.05
CA SER A 162 -7.16 -8.19 2.12
C SER A 162 -7.79 -7.89 3.47
N LYS A 163 -7.27 -6.87 4.20
CA LYS A 163 -7.78 -6.51 5.54
C LYS A 163 -7.84 -7.71 6.50
N ALA A 164 -6.76 -8.46 6.61
CA ALA A 164 -6.63 -9.73 7.29
C ALA A 164 -7.29 -9.77 8.68
N ASN A 165 -7.09 -8.74 9.52
CA ASN A 165 -7.71 -8.66 10.85
C ASN A 165 -9.24 -8.74 10.81
N PHE A 166 -9.87 -7.97 9.91
CA PHE A 166 -11.32 -7.99 9.72
C PHE A 166 -11.79 -9.37 9.25
N GLN A 167 -11.12 -9.93 8.24
CA GLN A 167 -11.49 -11.25 7.72
C GLN A 167 -11.27 -12.37 8.74
N ALA A 168 -10.24 -12.27 9.58
CA ALA A 168 -10.00 -13.23 10.65
C ALA A 168 -11.16 -13.26 11.65
N LEU A 169 -11.63 -12.10 12.11
CA LEU A 169 -12.77 -12.03 13.03
C LEU A 169 -14.08 -12.48 12.36
N LYS A 170 -14.34 -12.04 11.13
CA LYS A 170 -15.49 -12.46 10.34
C LYS A 170 -15.52 -13.97 10.12
N TYR A 171 -14.36 -14.57 9.84
CA TYR A 171 -14.23 -16.02 9.64
C TYR A 171 -14.57 -16.83 10.91
N VAL A 172 -14.15 -16.34 12.07
CA VAL A 172 -14.44 -17.01 13.35
C VAL A 172 -15.94 -16.96 13.65
N ASN A 173 -16.50 -15.76 13.60
CA ASN A 173 -17.94 -15.54 13.78
C ASN A 173 -18.32 -14.20 13.13
N PRO A 174 -19.19 -14.20 12.10
CA PRO A 174 -19.66 -12.96 11.43
C PRO A 174 -20.31 -11.96 12.40
N ASP A 175 -20.90 -12.42 13.51
CA ASP A 175 -21.54 -11.53 14.48
C ASP A 175 -20.54 -10.62 15.20
N ILE A 176 -19.26 -11.00 15.27
CA ILE A 176 -18.19 -10.13 15.83
C ILE A 176 -18.10 -8.82 15.03
N VAL A 177 -18.31 -8.90 13.73
CA VAL A 177 -18.27 -7.76 12.82
C VAL A 177 -19.68 -7.32 12.40
N LEU A 178 -20.68 -7.63 13.23
CA LEU A 178 -22.11 -7.26 13.06
C LEU A 178 -22.69 -7.71 11.69
N GLY A 179 -22.28 -8.87 11.22
CA GLY A 179 -22.71 -9.43 9.93
C GLY A 179 -22.24 -8.66 8.70
N ALA A 180 -21.27 -7.77 8.84
CA ALA A 180 -20.75 -6.98 7.70
C ALA A 180 -19.93 -7.86 6.75
N GLU A 181 -20.21 -7.73 5.44
CA GLU A 181 -19.47 -8.48 4.41
C GLU A 181 -18.09 -7.89 4.15
N ILE A 182 -17.95 -6.57 4.18
CA ILE A 182 -16.69 -5.86 3.99
C ILE A 182 -16.43 -4.88 5.13
N TYR A 183 -15.16 -4.49 5.31
CA TYR A 183 -14.74 -3.59 6.37
C TYR A 183 -15.45 -2.23 6.34
N LYS A 184 -15.73 -1.68 5.13
CA LYS A 184 -16.45 -0.40 5.00
C LYS A 184 -17.86 -0.49 5.60
N ASP A 185 -18.56 -1.60 5.36
CA ASP A 185 -19.91 -1.81 5.88
C ASP A 185 -19.91 -1.99 7.40
N PHE A 186 -18.84 -2.60 7.95
CA PHE A 186 -18.65 -2.68 9.40
C PHE A 186 -18.53 -1.29 10.03
N ILE A 187 -17.69 -0.42 9.46
CA ILE A 187 -17.52 0.95 9.96
C ILE A 187 -18.81 1.76 9.81
N ALA A 188 -19.56 1.56 8.71
CA ALA A 188 -20.82 2.25 8.47
C ALA A 188 -21.93 1.93 9.50
N LYS A 189 -21.79 0.85 10.31
CA LYS A 189 -22.68 0.58 11.45
C LYS A 189 -22.50 1.59 12.60
N PHE A 190 -21.36 2.31 12.65
CA PHE A 190 -21.00 3.19 13.75
C PHE A 190 -21.00 4.66 13.35
N THR A 191 -20.72 4.97 12.11
CA THR A 191 -20.58 6.35 11.62
C THR A 191 -20.84 6.46 10.12
N SER A 192 -21.30 7.65 9.72
CA SER A 192 -21.37 8.05 8.31
C SER A 192 -20.06 8.70 7.83
N LEU A 193 -19.06 8.85 8.70
CA LEU A 193 -17.76 9.44 8.37
C LEU A 193 -16.90 8.44 7.59
N ASP A 194 -17.00 8.46 6.26
CA ASP A 194 -16.25 7.55 5.36
C ASP A 194 -14.74 7.59 5.60
N TYR A 195 -14.19 8.71 6.06
CA TYR A 195 -12.78 8.87 6.37
C TYR A 195 -12.26 7.79 7.34
N VAL A 196 -13.05 7.38 8.35
CA VAL A 196 -12.66 6.32 9.30
C VAL A 196 -12.49 4.98 8.60
N ALA A 197 -13.35 4.66 7.62
CA ALA A 197 -13.26 3.43 6.82
C ALA A 197 -12.05 3.43 5.88
N MET A 198 -11.62 4.60 5.40
CA MET A 198 -10.45 4.78 4.53
C MET A 198 -9.15 4.72 5.32
N SER A 199 -9.14 5.14 6.60
CA SER A 199 -7.95 5.20 7.44
C SER A 199 -7.37 3.81 7.72
N LYS A 200 -6.19 3.54 7.14
CA LYS A 200 -5.42 2.33 7.42
C LYS A 200 -4.95 2.29 8.88
N TYR A 201 -4.59 3.44 9.44
CA TYR A 201 -4.17 3.53 10.82
C TYR A 201 -5.32 3.30 11.80
N SER A 202 -6.50 3.91 11.57
CA SER A 202 -7.67 3.66 12.40
C SER A 202 -7.99 2.16 12.47
N ARG A 203 -7.99 1.49 11.30
CA ARG A 203 -8.16 0.04 11.23
C ARG A 203 -7.12 -0.70 12.06
N GLN A 204 -5.84 -0.35 11.95
CA GLN A 204 -4.77 -0.98 12.72
C GLN A 204 -4.94 -0.76 14.23
N VAL A 205 -5.38 0.42 14.66
CA VAL A 205 -5.63 0.69 16.08
C VAL A 205 -6.84 -0.09 16.60
N ILE A 206 -7.95 -0.09 15.85
CA ILE A 206 -9.17 -0.83 16.23
C ILE A 206 -8.81 -2.30 16.47
N PHE A 207 -8.27 -2.98 15.48
CA PHE A 207 -7.96 -4.41 15.59
C PHE A 207 -6.77 -4.69 16.51
N GLY A 208 -5.79 -3.77 16.60
CA GLY A 208 -4.66 -3.88 17.53
C GLY A 208 -5.06 -3.79 19.02
N LYS A 209 -6.24 -3.24 19.33
CA LYS A 209 -6.82 -3.24 20.68
C LYS A 209 -7.67 -4.48 20.97
N LEU A 210 -8.06 -5.21 19.93
CA LEU A 210 -8.85 -6.44 20.01
C LEU A 210 -7.88 -7.64 19.98
N ASN A 211 -7.54 -8.23 21.08
CA ASN A 211 -6.71 -9.46 21.24
C ASN A 211 -5.90 -9.89 20.00
N VAL A 212 -4.87 -9.12 19.68
CA VAL A 212 -4.10 -9.21 18.42
C VAL A 212 -3.46 -10.60 18.22
N ASP A 213 -2.99 -11.25 19.28
CA ASP A 213 -2.33 -12.57 19.18
C ASP A 213 -3.28 -13.67 18.69
N ARG A 214 -4.54 -13.59 19.11
CA ARG A 214 -5.59 -14.51 18.63
C ARG A 214 -5.94 -14.25 17.18
N GLN A 215 -6.06 -12.98 16.77
CA GLN A 215 -6.28 -12.61 15.38
C GLN A 215 -5.15 -13.12 14.49
N ILE A 216 -3.89 -12.86 14.86
CA ILE A 216 -2.70 -13.36 14.12
C ILE A 216 -2.72 -14.90 14.00
N THR A 217 -3.19 -15.60 15.01
CA THR A 217 -3.32 -17.07 14.95
C THR A 217 -4.34 -17.49 13.88
N VAL A 218 -5.47 -16.79 13.80
CA VAL A 218 -6.49 -17.06 12.77
C VAL A 218 -5.98 -16.63 11.39
N GLU A 219 -5.36 -15.47 11.26
CA GLU A 219 -4.76 -14.99 9.99
C GLU A 219 -3.80 -16.04 9.41
N LYS A 220 -2.86 -16.53 10.23
CA LYS A 220 -1.93 -17.60 9.83
C LYS A 220 -2.64 -18.85 9.37
N TYR A 221 -3.72 -19.22 10.03
CA TYR A 221 -4.54 -20.37 9.65
C TYR A 221 -5.23 -20.15 8.30
N LEU A 222 -5.78 -18.93 8.07
CA LEU A 222 -6.42 -18.57 6.81
C LEU A 222 -5.42 -18.58 5.65
N ILE A 223 -4.24 -18.00 5.84
CA ILE A 223 -3.16 -18.03 4.86
C ILE A 223 -2.73 -19.47 4.53
N ASN A 224 -2.68 -20.35 5.54
CA ASN A 224 -2.39 -21.76 5.28
C ASN A 224 -3.52 -22.45 4.49
N LYS A 225 -4.79 -22.11 4.73
CA LYS A 225 -5.91 -22.63 3.92
C LYS A 225 -5.81 -22.16 2.48
N ILE A 226 -5.47 -20.88 2.26
CA ILE A 226 -5.23 -20.34 0.92
C ILE A 226 -4.06 -21.10 0.27
N PHE A 227 -2.93 -21.25 0.96
CA PHE A 227 -1.79 -21.99 0.45
C PHE A 227 -2.18 -23.43 0.02
N LYS A 228 -2.90 -24.16 0.89
CA LYS A 228 -3.35 -25.53 0.55
C LYS A 228 -4.28 -25.57 -0.64
N LEU A 229 -5.20 -24.61 -0.76
CA LEU A 229 -6.05 -24.49 -1.93
C LEU A 229 -5.21 -24.31 -3.19
N LEU A 230 -4.28 -23.35 -3.18
CA LEU A 230 -3.39 -23.10 -4.32
C LEU A 230 -2.45 -24.28 -4.60
N GLU A 231 -1.93 -24.95 -3.56
CA GLU A 231 -1.10 -26.14 -3.70
C GLU A 231 -1.84 -27.27 -4.40
N ILE A 232 -3.11 -27.52 -4.05
CA ILE A 232 -3.93 -28.56 -4.67
C ILE A 232 -4.19 -28.23 -6.13
N ASP A 233 -4.61 -27.01 -6.41
CA ASP A 233 -4.92 -26.55 -7.76
C ASP A 233 -3.65 -26.43 -8.64
N LEU A 234 -2.50 -26.13 -8.03
CA LEU A 234 -1.20 -26.10 -8.68
C LEU A 234 -0.65 -27.52 -8.99
N LYS A 235 -1.01 -28.54 -8.18
CA LYS A 235 -0.57 -29.94 -8.37
C LYS A 235 -1.51 -30.75 -9.27
N LEU A 236 -2.79 -30.40 -9.34
CA LEU A 236 -3.80 -31.19 -10.05
C LEU A 236 -3.78 -31.01 -11.58
N GLY A 237 -2.63 -31.11 -12.18
CA GLY A 237 -2.56 -31.42 -13.62
C GLY A 237 -2.41 -30.21 -14.53
N TYR A 238 -1.92 -29.13 -14.05
CA TYR A 238 -1.52 -28.05 -14.89
C TYR A 238 -0.01 -27.92 -14.91
N GLU A 239 0.62 -28.45 -15.94
CA GLU A 239 1.98 -28.10 -16.39
C GLU A 239 2.23 -26.59 -16.43
N ARG A 240 1.15 -25.80 -16.34
CA ARG A 240 1.15 -24.33 -16.24
C ARG A 240 1.93 -23.78 -15.06
N TYR A 241 2.06 -24.54 -13.98
CA TYR A 241 2.58 -24.03 -12.71
C TYR A 241 3.87 -24.69 -12.22
N ASP A 242 4.48 -25.57 -13.03
CA ASP A 242 5.74 -26.26 -12.71
C ASP A 242 6.93 -25.33 -12.39
N GLY A 243 6.78 -24.03 -12.63
CA GLY A 243 7.77 -23.01 -12.31
C GLY A 243 7.41 -22.08 -11.15
N ILE A 244 6.33 -22.34 -10.39
CA ILE A 244 5.90 -21.50 -9.28
C ILE A 244 6.25 -22.17 -7.95
N LYS A 245 7.08 -21.49 -7.14
CA LYS A 245 7.59 -22.00 -5.86
C LYS A 245 7.30 -21.03 -4.73
N LEU A 246 6.66 -21.49 -3.65
CA LEU A 246 6.50 -20.71 -2.44
C LEU A 246 7.88 -20.38 -1.83
N VAL A 247 8.18 -19.10 -1.64
CA VAL A 247 9.43 -18.59 -1.07
C VAL A 247 9.25 -17.82 0.23
N SER A 248 8.06 -17.27 0.44
CA SER A 248 7.72 -16.60 1.70
C SER A 248 6.26 -16.83 2.09
N MET A 249 6.04 -16.95 3.39
CA MET A 249 4.72 -17.03 4.00
C MET A 249 4.73 -16.21 5.28
N SER A 250 4.04 -15.08 5.29
CA SER A 250 3.83 -14.23 6.47
C SER A 250 2.55 -14.60 7.22
N ASN A 251 2.01 -13.68 8.01
CA ASN A 251 0.72 -13.88 8.69
C ASN A 251 -0.46 -13.72 7.73
N ASP A 252 -0.29 -12.89 6.70
CA ASP A 252 -1.32 -12.38 5.81
C ASP A 252 -0.95 -12.45 4.32
N GLU A 253 0.28 -12.90 3.98
CA GLU A 253 0.76 -12.91 2.60
C GLU A 253 1.51 -14.20 2.27
N LEU A 254 1.31 -14.68 1.04
CA LEU A 254 2.10 -15.73 0.37
C LEU A 254 2.86 -15.09 -0.78
N ILE A 255 4.16 -15.41 -0.91
CA ILE A 255 4.96 -14.97 -2.05
C ILE A 255 5.56 -16.20 -2.73
N PHE A 256 5.32 -16.29 -4.04
CA PHE A 256 5.83 -17.34 -4.89
C PHE A 256 6.86 -16.77 -5.85
N GLU A 257 8.01 -17.42 -5.99
CA GLU A 257 8.95 -17.19 -7.09
C GLU A 257 8.40 -17.83 -8.36
N VAL A 258 8.35 -17.05 -9.45
CA VAL A 258 7.88 -17.51 -10.78
C VAL A 258 9.08 -17.60 -11.70
N LYS A 259 9.41 -18.82 -12.17
CA LYS A 259 10.52 -19.04 -13.09
C LYS A 259 10.24 -18.47 -14.48
N GLU A 260 11.30 -18.07 -15.17
CA GLU A 260 11.21 -17.46 -16.50
C GLU A 260 10.54 -18.35 -17.56
N ASP A 261 10.71 -19.67 -17.46
CA ASP A 261 10.14 -20.64 -18.42
C ASP A 261 8.60 -20.67 -18.39
N VAL A 262 7.99 -20.27 -17.29
CA VAL A 262 6.54 -20.11 -17.14
C VAL A 262 6.07 -18.76 -17.71
N ILE A 263 6.98 -17.80 -17.85
CA ILE A 263 6.73 -16.42 -18.33
C ILE A 263 6.48 -16.36 -19.84
N PHE A 264 6.72 -17.42 -20.61
CA PHE A 264 6.22 -17.50 -21.98
C PHE A 264 4.68 -17.48 -22.08
N CYS A 265 4.01 -17.39 -20.94
CA CYS A 265 2.63 -16.95 -20.89
C CYS A 265 2.57 -15.43 -21.14
N SER A 266 1.83 -15.01 -22.16
CA SER A 266 1.53 -13.60 -22.39
C SER A 266 1.05 -12.94 -21.08
N ARG A 267 1.29 -11.64 -20.92
CA ARG A 267 0.77 -10.82 -19.80
C ARG A 267 -0.69 -11.14 -19.46
N ASP A 268 -1.53 -11.31 -20.48
CA ASP A 268 -2.94 -11.64 -20.32
C ASP A 268 -3.16 -12.96 -19.56
N LYS A 269 -2.33 -13.97 -19.80
CA LYS A 269 -2.45 -15.25 -19.08
C LYS A 269 -2.05 -15.14 -17.60
N VAL A 270 -1.08 -14.28 -17.25
CA VAL A 270 -0.74 -14.03 -15.83
C VAL A 270 -1.89 -13.30 -15.15
N VAL A 271 -2.48 -12.31 -15.82
CA VAL A 271 -3.67 -11.62 -15.33
C VAL A 271 -4.84 -12.61 -15.11
N ASP A 272 -5.03 -13.55 -16.02
CA ASP A 272 -6.06 -14.59 -15.87
C ASP A 272 -5.79 -15.51 -14.68
N ILE A 273 -4.53 -15.88 -14.44
CA ILE A 273 -4.11 -16.68 -13.27
C ILE A 273 -4.39 -15.90 -11.98
N MET A 274 -4.03 -14.61 -11.90
CA MET A 274 -4.28 -13.77 -10.75
C MET A 274 -5.78 -13.66 -10.43
N LYS A 275 -6.60 -13.38 -11.44
CA LYS A 275 -8.07 -13.35 -11.32
C LYS A 275 -8.64 -14.69 -10.89
N ASP A 276 -8.10 -15.79 -11.41
CA ASP A 276 -8.53 -17.14 -11.04
C ASP A 276 -8.22 -17.47 -9.59
N ILE A 277 -7.03 -17.06 -9.09
CA ILE A 277 -6.66 -17.17 -7.68
C ILE A 277 -7.65 -16.41 -6.80
N GLU A 278 -7.88 -15.13 -7.10
CA GLU A 278 -8.81 -14.28 -6.33
C GLU A 278 -10.22 -14.86 -6.32
N ARG A 279 -10.71 -15.28 -7.49
CA ARG A 279 -12.02 -15.91 -7.64
C ARG A 279 -12.13 -17.23 -6.85
N GLN A 280 -11.16 -18.14 -6.98
CA GLN A 280 -11.20 -19.44 -6.28
C GLN A 280 -11.12 -19.29 -4.76
N VAL A 281 -10.29 -18.36 -4.25
CA VAL A 281 -10.21 -18.08 -2.82
C VAL A 281 -11.55 -17.51 -2.34
N LYS A 282 -12.17 -16.63 -3.11
CA LYS A 282 -13.49 -16.08 -2.77
C LYS A 282 -14.58 -17.13 -2.77
N GLU A 283 -14.68 -17.94 -3.82
CA GLU A 283 -15.74 -18.95 -3.99
C GLU A 283 -15.61 -20.11 -2.99
N LYS A 284 -14.38 -20.60 -2.75
CA LYS A 284 -14.16 -21.80 -1.93
C LYS A 284 -13.94 -21.50 -0.45
N LEU A 285 -13.38 -20.34 -0.12
CA LEU A 285 -13.04 -19.97 1.26
C LEU A 285 -13.83 -18.77 1.81
N GLY A 286 -14.55 -18.04 0.96
CA GLY A 286 -15.25 -16.80 1.34
C GLY A 286 -14.31 -15.64 1.68
N LEU A 287 -13.02 -15.74 1.33
CA LEU A 287 -11.99 -14.76 1.65
C LEU A 287 -11.69 -13.84 0.46
N ASP A 288 -11.31 -12.60 0.76
CA ASP A 288 -10.84 -11.64 -0.23
C ASP A 288 -9.33 -11.55 -0.17
N VAL A 289 -8.67 -11.80 -1.29
CA VAL A 289 -7.22 -11.62 -1.45
C VAL A 289 -6.94 -10.61 -2.56
N HIS A 290 -5.76 -10.04 -2.50
CA HIS A 290 -5.19 -9.21 -3.55
C HIS A 290 -3.94 -9.87 -4.10
N THR A 291 -3.78 -9.88 -5.43
CA THR A 291 -2.63 -10.47 -6.08
C THR A 291 -1.78 -9.39 -6.74
N GLU A 292 -0.44 -9.52 -6.65
CA GLU A 292 0.52 -8.66 -7.35
C GLU A 292 1.53 -9.55 -8.09
N TYR A 293 1.88 -9.18 -9.33
CA TYR A 293 2.93 -9.84 -10.09
C TYR A 293 4.04 -8.85 -10.43
N TYR A 294 5.22 -9.06 -9.87
CA TYR A 294 6.29 -8.05 -9.92
C TYR A 294 7.69 -8.66 -10.05
N THR A 295 8.63 -7.85 -10.51
CA THR A 295 10.07 -8.12 -10.42
C THR A 295 10.74 -7.17 -9.44
N LEU A 296 11.92 -7.56 -8.93
CA LEU A 296 12.69 -6.74 -7.98
C LEU A 296 13.93 -6.15 -8.62
N LYS A 297 14.16 -4.87 -8.38
CA LYS A 297 15.47 -4.24 -8.50
C LYS A 297 16.01 -3.86 -7.12
N GLY A 298 17.32 -3.87 -6.98
CA GLY A 298 18.00 -3.46 -5.76
C GLY A 298 18.71 -2.14 -5.95
N TRP A 299 18.72 -1.32 -4.91
CA TRP A 299 19.34 -0.01 -4.89
C TRP A 299 20.14 0.22 -3.61
N GLN A 300 21.20 1.00 -3.71
CA GLN A 300 21.96 1.51 -2.57
C GLN A 300 21.99 3.03 -2.59
N LEU A 301 21.67 3.63 -1.45
CA LEU A 301 21.95 5.03 -1.18
C LEU A 301 23.33 5.13 -0.56
N THR A 302 24.22 5.91 -1.14
CA THR A 302 25.59 6.10 -0.66
C THR A 302 25.86 7.58 -0.39
N SER A 303 26.76 7.85 0.58
CA SER A 303 27.33 9.17 0.79
C SER A 303 28.77 9.16 0.29
N PRO A 304 29.09 9.82 -0.85
CA PRO A 304 30.43 9.86 -1.41
C PRO A 304 31.46 10.48 -0.46
N SER A 305 31.05 11.45 0.37
CA SER A 305 31.93 12.11 1.34
C SER A 305 32.49 11.14 2.37
N ASN A 306 31.72 10.16 2.79
CA ASN A 306 32.09 9.19 3.82
C ASN A 306 32.42 7.80 3.23
N LYS A 307 32.23 7.58 1.92
CA LYS A 307 32.34 6.27 1.25
C LYS A 307 31.51 5.18 1.96
N GLN A 308 30.40 5.59 2.55
CA GLN A 308 29.57 4.72 3.37
C GLN A 308 28.25 4.42 2.66
N ILE A 309 27.84 3.14 2.73
CA ILE A 309 26.49 2.74 2.35
C ILE A 309 25.55 3.20 3.47
N CYS A 310 24.65 4.14 3.13
CA CYS A 310 23.68 4.65 4.09
C CYS A 310 22.48 3.71 4.21
N GLN A 311 21.99 3.18 3.06
CA GLN A 311 20.79 2.34 3.03
C GLN A 311 20.76 1.46 1.77
N THR A 312 20.31 0.23 1.93
CA THR A 312 19.89 -0.65 0.84
C THR A 312 18.36 -0.75 0.83
N PHE A 313 17.76 -0.65 -0.33
CA PHE A 313 16.32 -0.76 -0.52
C PHE A 313 16.01 -1.43 -1.87
N PHE A 314 14.72 -1.71 -2.12
CA PHE A 314 14.29 -2.40 -3.33
C PHE A 314 13.17 -1.62 -4.03
N GLU A 315 13.06 -1.85 -5.31
CA GLU A 315 12.00 -1.37 -6.17
C GLU A 315 11.21 -2.59 -6.67
N LYS A 316 9.93 -2.63 -6.36
CA LYS A 316 8.96 -3.54 -6.98
C LYS A 316 8.53 -2.91 -8.30
N ILE A 317 8.70 -3.61 -9.39
CA ILE A 317 8.18 -3.20 -10.70
C ILE A 317 7.04 -4.14 -11.02
N ASP A 318 5.82 -3.62 -11.04
CA ASP A 318 4.65 -4.38 -11.46
C ASP A 318 4.80 -4.77 -12.95
N LEU A 319 4.65 -6.06 -13.23
CA LEU A 319 4.79 -6.59 -14.58
C LEU A 319 3.49 -6.48 -15.40
N ILE A 320 2.40 -6.03 -14.78
CA ILE A 320 1.11 -5.86 -15.42
C ILE A 320 0.95 -4.43 -15.96
N ASP A 321 1.16 -3.40 -15.14
CA ASP A 321 0.96 -2.01 -15.54
C ASP A 321 2.27 -1.19 -15.62
N SER A 322 3.38 -1.82 -15.25
CA SER A 322 4.72 -1.21 -15.20
C SER A 322 4.84 -0.12 -14.13
N SER A 323 3.91 -0.06 -13.20
CA SER A 323 4.04 0.81 -12.03
C SER A 323 5.22 0.36 -11.15
N THR A 324 5.79 1.30 -10.44
CA THR A 324 6.93 1.04 -9.57
C THR A 324 6.62 1.45 -8.14
N LYS A 325 7.15 0.69 -7.17
CA LYS A 325 6.97 0.98 -5.75
C LYS A 325 8.28 0.74 -5.01
N LEU A 326 8.74 1.75 -4.31
CA LEU A 326 9.91 1.64 -3.44
C LEU A 326 9.54 0.91 -2.14
N VAL A 327 10.33 -0.09 -1.77
CA VAL A 327 10.11 -0.91 -0.56
C VAL A 327 11.39 -1.00 0.27
N CYS A 328 11.24 -1.22 1.56
CA CYS A 328 12.34 -1.23 2.53
C CYS A 328 13.08 0.12 2.63
N VAL A 329 12.41 1.22 2.28
CA VAL A 329 12.96 2.58 2.42
C VAL A 329 12.65 3.10 3.82
N PRO A 330 13.68 3.42 4.65
CA PRO A 330 13.44 4.06 5.92
C PRO A 330 12.90 5.47 5.75
N LEU A 331 11.91 5.81 6.56
CA LEU A 331 11.21 7.09 6.48
C LEU A 331 12.14 8.33 6.43
N PRO A 332 13.25 8.42 7.22
CA PRO A 332 14.16 9.57 7.15
C PRO A 332 14.80 9.78 5.78
N PHE A 333 15.02 8.72 5.00
CA PHE A 333 15.67 8.79 3.69
C PHE A 333 14.69 8.87 2.52
N HIS A 334 13.38 8.80 2.79
CA HIS A 334 12.40 8.58 1.73
C HIS A 334 12.39 9.72 0.70
N ASN A 335 12.40 10.99 1.14
CA ASN A 335 12.41 12.15 0.23
C ASN A 335 13.66 12.13 -0.68
N ILE A 336 14.83 11.87 -0.09
CA ILE A 336 16.10 11.83 -0.82
C ILE A 336 16.08 10.71 -1.85
N ILE A 337 15.67 9.51 -1.43
CA ILE A 337 15.60 8.33 -2.31
C ILE A 337 14.58 8.55 -3.42
N TYR A 338 13.40 9.05 -3.08
CA TYR A 338 12.34 9.34 -4.06
C TYR A 338 12.83 10.29 -5.15
N LYS A 339 13.39 11.43 -4.76
CA LYS A 339 13.91 12.42 -5.73
C LYS A 339 15.04 11.89 -6.58
N LEU A 340 16.04 11.25 -5.98
CA LEU A 340 17.17 10.70 -6.74
C LEU A 340 16.71 9.59 -7.69
N HIS A 341 15.76 8.75 -7.29
CA HIS A 341 15.19 7.70 -8.12
C HIS A 341 14.46 8.28 -9.34
N HIS A 342 13.70 9.35 -9.14
CA HIS A 342 13.01 10.07 -10.22
C HIS A 342 13.89 11.09 -10.96
N LYS A 343 15.22 11.10 -10.69
CA LYS A 343 16.20 12.02 -11.31
C LYS A 343 15.86 13.50 -11.10
N MET A 344 15.25 13.80 -9.96
CA MET A 344 14.94 15.16 -9.52
C MET A 344 16.11 15.74 -8.73
N GLU A 345 16.26 17.07 -8.77
CA GLU A 345 17.27 17.76 -7.97
C GLU A 345 16.86 17.78 -6.49
N LEU A 346 17.82 17.49 -5.61
CA LEU A 346 17.63 17.61 -4.17
C LEU A 346 17.69 19.08 -3.77
N VAL A 347 16.67 19.54 -3.05
CA VAL A 347 16.63 20.87 -2.46
C VAL A 347 16.79 20.79 -0.94
N HIS A 348 16.97 21.94 -0.30
CA HIS A 348 17.19 22.05 1.14
C HIS A 348 16.09 21.34 1.95
N ASP A 349 14.84 21.45 1.53
CA ASP A 349 13.68 20.94 2.29
C ASP A 349 13.51 19.43 2.20
N ASP A 350 14.14 18.77 1.21
CA ASP A 350 14.17 17.30 1.13
C ASP A 350 15.06 16.65 2.18
N MET A 351 15.99 17.42 2.74
CA MET A 351 17.02 16.92 3.65
C MET A 351 16.56 16.84 5.10
N PHE A 352 15.35 17.31 5.43
CA PHE A 352 14.82 17.27 6.78
C PHE A 352 14.24 15.90 7.15
N PHE A 353 14.47 15.49 8.39
CA PHE A 353 13.89 14.29 8.99
C PHE A 353 13.69 14.47 10.49
N ILE A 354 12.90 13.59 11.11
CA ILE A 354 12.72 13.57 12.57
C ILE A 354 13.57 12.46 13.17
N TYR A 355 14.40 12.82 14.15
CA TYR A 355 15.15 11.89 14.98
C TYR A 355 14.92 12.24 16.45
N GLU A 356 14.49 11.25 17.25
CA GLU A 356 14.17 11.43 18.68
C GLU A 356 13.26 12.65 18.96
N LYS A 357 12.26 12.86 18.13
CA LYS A 357 11.32 13.98 18.14
C LYS A 357 11.92 15.35 17.81
N MET A 358 13.18 15.41 17.42
CA MET A 358 13.84 16.63 16.97
C MET A 358 13.85 16.70 15.44
N LEU A 359 13.71 17.92 14.92
CA LEU A 359 13.93 18.18 13.50
C LEU A 359 15.44 18.21 13.23
N CYS A 360 15.87 17.29 12.41
CA CYS A 360 17.25 17.15 11.98
C CYS A 360 17.38 17.37 10.47
N ARG A 361 18.59 17.56 9.99
CA ARG A 361 18.88 17.73 8.57
C ARG A 361 20.14 16.98 8.19
N PHE A 362 20.07 16.23 7.08
CA PHE A 362 21.26 15.69 6.44
C PHE A 362 22.12 16.80 5.84
N THR A 363 23.43 16.67 5.96
CA THR A 363 24.44 17.61 5.42
C THR A 363 25.24 17.00 4.30
N ASP A 364 25.15 15.70 4.12
CA ASP A 364 25.90 14.96 3.11
C ASP A 364 25.26 15.09 1.72
N ARG A 365 26.10 14.83 0.68
CA ARG A 365 25.60 14.53 -0.64
C ARG A 365 25.22 13.06 -0.71
N PHE A 366 24.22 12.74 -1.51
CA PHE A 366 23.75 11.38 -1.70
C PHE A 366 23.74 11.01 -3.18
N GLU A 367 24.02 9.72 -3.44
CA GLU A 367 23.97 9.14 -4.77
C GLU A 367 23.28 7.79 -4.71
N LEU A 368 22.53 7.43 -5.76
CA LEU A 368 21.94 6.12 -5.93
C LEU A 368 22.80 5.27 -6.85
N LYS A 369 23.01 4.01 -6.43
CA LYS A 369 23.63 2.96 -7.24
C LYS A 369 22.64 1.81 -7.39
N GLU A 370 22.38 1.37 -8.61
CA GLU A 370 21.65 0.13 -8.86
C GLU A 370 22.53 -1.08 -8.53
N LEU A 371 21.98 -2.03 -7.78
CA LEU A 371 22.65 -3.27 -7.41
C LEU A 371 22.52 -4.30 -8.52
N LYS A 372 23.59 -5.03 -8.78
CA LYS A 372 23.57 -6.19 -9.67
C LYS A 372 23.22 -7.45 -8.88
N LYS A 373 22.62 -8.43 -9.56
CA LYS A 373 22.30 -9.75 -9.00
C LYS A 373 23.57 -10.37 -8.35
N GLY A 374 23.45 -10.75 -7.09
CA GLY A 374 24.55 -11.40 -6.35
C GLY A 374 25.55 -10.45 -5.68
N GLU A 375 25.42 -9.11 -5.82
CA GLU A 375 26.18 -8.19 -4.95
C GLU A 375 25.69 -8.36 -3.50
N LYS A 376 26.57 -8.84 -2.62
CA LYS A 376 26.27 -9.01 -1.19
C LYS A 376 26.14 -7.64 -0.50
N ASN A 377 25.21 -7.55 0.42
CA ASN A 377 25.17 -6.43 1.36
C ASN A 377 26.38 -6.53 2.31
N ASP A 378 27.31 -5.61 2.24
CA ASP A 378 28.49 -5.56 3.12
C ASP A 378 28.16 -5.36 4.63
N LYS A 379 26.90 -5.48 5.02
CA LYS A 379 26.44 -5.33 6.42
C LYS A 379 26.16 -6.65 7.16
N GLU A 380 26.30 -7.82 6.53
CA GLU A 380 26.10 -9.12 7.22
C GLU A 380 27.36 -9.67 7.93
N GLU A 381 28.48 -8.93 7.92
CA GLU A 381 29.69 -9.32 8.63
C GLU A 381 30.06 -8.32 9.76
N LYS A 382 29.17 -8.16 10.75
CA LYS A 382 29.64 -7.70 12.09
C LYS A 382 28.65 -8.06 13.19
#